data_864f719642bda0bd4c538db8cbf25647
#
_entry.id   864f719642bda0bd4c538db8cbf25647
#
_cell.length_a   1.000
_cell.length_b   1.000
_cell.length_c   1.000
_cell.angle_alpha   90.00
_cell.angle_beta   90.00
_cell.angle_gamma   90.00
#
_symmetry.space_group_name_H-M   'P 1'
#
loop_
_entity.id
_entity.type
_entity.pdbx_description
1 polymer ?
#
loop_
_entity_poly.entity_id
_entity_poly.type
_entity_poly.pdbx_seq_one_letter_code
_entity_poly.pdbx_strand_id
1 'polypeptide(L)'
;MKKKAFVVCHMMASVDGRIDCDMTEQIGGDGYYKALAALNVDTTVEGKVTALKHYAEKQPFVAEDKTPVGKEDVFKACDGTGWEVVADTHGTLRWPDSDTPSRVCLVSEDAPKEYLDYLRGRGTSYIAAARRILPLAREE
;
A
#
# COMPACT_ATOMS: atom_id res chain seq x y z
N MET A 1 0.98 19.70 19.79
CA MET A 1 0.02 19.49 18.69
C MET A 1 0.58 18.42 17.78
N LYS A 2 -0.17 17.36 17.51
CA LYS A 2 0.21 16.38 16.48
C LYS A 2 0.12 17.07 15.11
N LYS A 3 1.23 17.17 14.39
CA LYS A 3 1.22 17.67 13.00
C LYS A 3 0.42 16.68 12.14
N LYS A 4 -0.59 17.19 11.43
CA LYS A 4 -1.32 16.38 10.45
C LYS A 4 -0.47 16.25 9.18
N ALA A 5 -0.48 15.09 8.56
CA ALA A 5 0.15 14.90 7.25
C ALA A 5 -0.59 15.74 6.20
N PHE A 6 0.16 16.33 5.29
CA PHE A 6 -0.39 16.93 4.08
C PHE A 6 -0.60 15.80 3.07
N VAL A 7 -1.84 15.61 2.60
CA VAL A 7 -2.20 14.54 1.68
C VAL A 7 -2.73 15.13 0.39
N VAL A 8 -2.17 14.68 -0.74
CA VAL A 8 -2.65 15.03 -2.08
C VAL A 8 -3.25 13.77 -2.70
N CYS A 9 -4.49 13.87 -3.17
CA CYS A 9 -5.12 12.85 -3.97
C CYS A 9 -4.83 13.14 -5.45
N HIS A 10 -3.94 12.33 -6.06
CA HIS A 10 -3.57 12.47 -7.47
C HIS A 10 -4.12 11.27 -8.25
N MET A 11 -4.93 11.56 -9.25
CA MET A 11 -5.68 10.52 -9.95
C MET A 11 -5.93 10.93 -11.40
N MET A 12 -5.85 9.97 -12.32
CA MET A 12 -6.30 10.12 -13.69
C MET A 12 -7.72 9.57 -13.80
N ALA A 13 -8.64 10.36 -14.37
CA ALA A 13 -10.01 9.94 -14.57
C ALA A 13 -10.46 10.29 -16.00
N SER A 14 -11.36 9.48 -16.55
CA SER A 14 -12.08 9.80 -17.77
C SER A 14 -13.11 10.92 -17.52
N VAL A 15 -13.66 11.50 -18.59
CA VAL A 15 -14.65 12.58 -18.51
C VAL A 15 -15.91 12.17 -17.73
N ASP A 16 -16.27 10.89 -17.77
CA ASP A 16 -17.38 10.30 -17.01
C ASP A 16 -16.99 9.81 -15.60
N GLY A 17 -15.77 10.14 -15.14
CA GLY A 17 -15.30 9.89 -13.78
C GLY A 17 -14.76 8.49 -13.51
N ARG A 18 -14.53 7.67 -14.52
CA ARG A 18 -13.91 6.37 -14.37
C ARG A 18 -12.41 6.51 -14.19
N ILE A 19 -11.85 5.76 -13.24
CA ILE A 19 -10.42 5.77 -12.91
C ILE A 19 -9.69 4.49 -13.33
N ASP A 20 -10.44 3.44 -13.65
CA ASP A 20 -9.93 2.14 -14.05
C ASP A 20 -10.72 1.64 -15.26
N CYS A 21 -10.31 2.07 -16.44
CA CYS A 21 -10.92 1.66 -17.71
C CYS A 21 -9.87 1.68 -18.83
N ASP A 22 -10.14 0.92 -19.89
CA ASP A 22 -9.24 0.77 -21.04
C ASP A 22 -8.82 2.12 -21.66
N MET A 23 -9.70 3.12 -21.61
CA MET A 23 -9.39 4.46 -22.11
C MET A 23 -8.32 5.17 -21.28
N THR A 24 -8.31 5.01 -19.96
CA THR A 24 -7.27 5.60 -19.11
C THR A 24 -5.91 4.96 -19.35
N GLU A 25 -5.86 3.70 -19.75
CA GLU A 25 -4.64 3.00 -20.14
C GLU A 25 -4.08 3.47 -21.49
N GLN A 26 -4.97 3.87 -22.42
CA GLN A 26 -4.59 4.34 -23.77
C GLN A 26 -4.04 5.78 -23.80
N ILE A 27 -4.35 6.62 -22.82
CA ILE A 27 -3.95 8.04 -22.80
C ILE A 27 -2.43 8.23 -22.57
N GLY A 28 -1.71 7.17 -22.24
CA GLY A 28 -0.27 7.24 -21.98
C GLY A 28 0.06 7.93 -20.64
N GLY A 29 0.88 7.26 -19.82
CA GLY A 29 1.17 7.71 -18.47
C GLY A 29 2.02 8.98 -18.33
N ASP A 30 2.54 9.56 -19.43
CA ASP A 30 3.48 10.67 -19.35
C ASP A 30 2.92 11.90 -18.64
N GLY A 31 1.68 12.26 -18.91
CA GLY A 31 1.00 13.40 -18.26
C GLY A 31 0.78 13.14 -16.76
N TYR A 32 0.39 11.95 -16.41
CA TYR A 32 0.18 11.52 -15.03
C TYR A 32 1.49 11.59 -14.23
N TYR A 33 2.56 10.97 -14.73
CA TYR A 33 3.84 10.92 -14.03
C TYR A 33 4.53 12.28 -13.95
N LYS A 34 4.42 13.14 -14.98
CA LYS A 34 4.90 14.51 -14.94
C LYS A 34 4.19 15.35 -13.88
N ALA A 35 2.87 15.22 -13.78
CA ALA A 35 2.10 15.91 -12.76
C ALA A 35 2.42 15.39 -11.35
N LEU A 36 2.57 14.08 -11.18
CA LEU A 36 3.00 13.47 -9.92
C LEU A 36 4.37 13.98 -9.49
N ALA A 37 5.34 14.01 -10.39
CA ALA A 37 6.68 14.52 -10.11
C ALA A 37 6.68 16.01 -9.71
N ALA A 38 5.80 16.82 -10.32
CA ALA A 38 5.64 18.24 -9.98
C ALA A 38 5.11 18.48 -8.56
N LEU A 39 4.45 17.50 -7.95
CA LEU A 39 4.01 17.58 -6.55
C LEU A 39 5.16 17.54 -5.55
N ASN A 40 6.33 17.03 -5.97
CA ASN A 40 7.54 16.92 -5.15
C ASN A 40 7.26 16.28 -3.77
N VAL A 41 6.55 15.16 -3.78
CA VAL A 41 6.23 14.36 -2.60
C VAL A 41 7.12 13.12 -2.55
N ASP A 42 7.65 12.81 -1.38
CA ASP A 42 8.57 11.69 -1.20
C ASP A 42 7.85 10.38 -0.84
N THR A 43 6.58 10.46 -0.43
CA THR A 43 5.81 9.30 0.04
C THR A 43 4.55 9.14 -0.79
N THR A 44 4.34 7.95 -1.29
CA THR A 44 3.11 7.54 -2.00
C THR A 44 2.30 6.56 -1.15
N VAL A 45 0.99 6.61 -1.29
CA VAL A 45 0.06 5.65 -0.65
C VAL A 45 -0.87 5.08 -1.70
N GLU A 46 -0.91 3.78 -1.79
CA GLU A 46 -1.76 3.08 -2.74
C GLU A 46 -2.39 1.81 -2.16
N GLY A 47 -3.37 1.29 -2.87
CA GLY A 47 -4.10 0.11 -2.46
C GLY A 47 -3.55 -1.18 -3.05
N LYS A 48 -3.99 -2.31 -2.48
CA LYS A 48 -3.66 -3.67 -2.93
C LYS A 48 -3.90 -3.89 -4.42
N VAL A 49 -5.01 -3.41 -4.98
CA VAL A 49 -5.35 -3.63 -6.40
C VAL A 49 -4.33 -2.98 -7.32
N THR A 50 -3.91 -1.75 -7.01
CA THR A 50 -2.85 -1.05 -7.73
C THR A 50 -1.53 -1.80 -7.66
N ALA A 51 -1.14 -2.27 -6.48
CA ALA A 51 0.07 -3.06 -6.30
C ALA A 51 0.06 -4.35 -7.13
N LEU A 52 -1.05 -5.11 -7.12
CA LEU A 52 -1.22 -6.32 -7.93
C LEU A 52 -1.17 -6.06 -9.44
N LYS A 53 -1.67 -4.89 -9.87
CA LYS A 53 -1.67 -4.53 -11.29
C LYS A 53 -0.25 -4.23 -11.80
N HIS A 54 0.57 -3.56 -11.00
CA HIS A 54 1.81 -2.96 -11.49
C HIS A 54 3.10 -3.66 -11.04
N TYR A 55 3.21 -4.17 -9.81
CA TYR A 55 4.51 -4.61 -9.30
C TYR A 55 4.50 -5.76 -8.26
N ALA A 56 3.38 -6.06 -7.62
CA ALA A 56 3.30 -7.22 -6.74
C ALA A 56 3.21 -8.53 -7.55
N GLU A 57 3.58 -9.64 -6.95
CA GLU A 57 3.42 -10.96 -7.56
C GLU A 57 1.93 -11.28 -7.75
N LYS A 58 1.59 -11.95 -8.85
CA LYS A 58 0.20 -12.32 -9.18
C LYS A 58 -0.36 -13.39 -8.25
N GLN A 59 0.51 -14.24 -7.70
CA GLN A 59 0.11 -15.26 -6.74
C GLN A 59 0.03 -14.65 -5.35
N PRO A 60 -1.08 -14.84 -4.62
CA PRO A 60 -1.20 -14.31 -3.29
C PRO A 60 -0.29 -15.04 -2.30
N PHE A 61 0.06 -14.34 -1.21
CA PHE A 61 0.58 -14.99 -0.02
C PHE A 61 -0.57 -15.76 0.65
N VAL A 62 -0.33 -17.01 0.97
CA VAL A 62 -1.29 -17.87 1.68
C VAL A 62 -0.62 -18.35 2.95
N ALA A 63 -1.13 -17.90 4.10
CA ALA A 63 -0.66 -18.34 5.40
C ALA A 63 -1.10 -19.78 5.68
N GLU A 64 -0.18 -20.61 6.17
CA GLU A 64 -0.50 -21.93 6.72
C GLU A 64 -1.14 -21.78 8.11
N ASP A 65 -0.53 -20.94 8.95
CA ASP A 65 -1.09 -20.53 10.23
C ASP A 65 -1.84 -19.19 10.10
N LYS A 66 -3.16 -19.24 10.27
CA LYS A 66 -4.05 -18.08 10.19
C LYS A 66 -4.24 -17.35 11.51
N THR A 67 -3.43 -17.64 12.53
CA THR A 67 -3.48 -16.93 13.80
C THR A 67 -3.29 -15.42 13.54
N PRO A 68 -4.25 -14.59 13.95
CA PRO A 68 -4.19 -13.15 13.69
C PRO A 68 -3.07 -12.49 14.52
N VAL A 69 -2.59 -11.36 14.05
CA VAL A 69 -1.65 -10.51 14.79
C VAL A 69 -2.23 -10.11 16.14
N GLY A 70 -3.50 -9.71 16.17
CA GLY A 70 -4.28 -9.46 17.37
C GLY A 70 -3.87 -8.24 18.20
N LYS A 71 -2.88 -7.47 17.75
CA LYS A 71 -2.38 -6.26 18.41
C LYS A 71 -1.67 -5.36 17.42
N GLU A 72 -1.47 -4.11 17.81
CA GLU A 72 -0.62 -3.21 17.05
C GLU A 72 0.84 -3.72 17.05
N ASP A 73 1.46 -3.69 15.88
CA ASP A 73 2.88 -4.04 15.68
C ASP A 73 3.49 -3.20 14.57
N VAL A 74 4.71 -2.80 14.73
CA VAL A 74 5.44 -1.98 13.77
C VAL A 74 6.85 -2.54 13.58
N PHE A 75 7.23 -2.71 12.34
CA PHE A 75 8.60 -3.08 11.98
C PHE A 75 9.14 -2.13 10.93
N LYS A 76 10.29 -1.53 11.20
CA LYS A 76 11.00 -0.63 10.30
C LYS A 76 12.27 -1.33 9.81
N ALA A 77 12.29 -1.73 8.55
CA ALA A 77 13.40 -2.46 7.95
C ALA A 77 14.58 -1.55 7.53
N CYS A 78 14.30 -0.29 7.18
CA CYS A 78 15.32 0.65 6.73
C CYS A 78 15.04 2.07 7.21
N ASP A 79 16.04 2.94 7.13
CA ASP A 79 15.87 4.38 7.29
C ASP A 79 15.73 5.03 5.92
N GLY A 80 14.77 5.94 5.79
CA GLY A 80 14.49 6.65 4.54
C GLY A 80 13.65 7.90 4.78
N THR A 81 13.65 8.78 3.79
CA THR A 81 12.85 10.01 3.79
C THR A 81 11.57 9.87 2.96
N GLY A 82 11.54 8.93 2.01
CA GLY A 82 10.40 8.63 1.16
C GLY A 82 9.95 7.18 1.31
N TRP A 83 8.64 6.97 1.28
CA TRP A 83 8.04 5.65 1.48
C TRP A 83 7.02 5.31 0.40
N GLU A 84 7.04 4.08 -0.03
CA GLU A 84 6.00 3.47 -0.84
C GLU A 84 5.06 2.69 0.10
N VAL A 85 3.94 3.29 0.45
CA VAL A 85 2.99 2.73 1.42
C VAL A 85 1.89 1.99 0.68
N VAL A 86 1.72 0.71 0.98
CA VAL A 86 0.71 -0.14 0.34
C VAL A 86 -0.28 -0.67 1.37
N ALA A 87 -1.56 -0.39 1.17
CA ALA A 87 -2.62 -0.92 2.02
C ALA A 87 -3.00 -2.35 1.58
N ASP A 88 -2.62 -3.33 2.38
CA ASP A 88 -2.96 -4.75 2.24
C ASP A 88 -3.60 -5.28 3.52
N THR A 89 -4.81 -4.86 3.80
CA THR A 89 -5.53 -5.08 5.06
C THR A 89 -5.44 -6.52 5.59
N HIS A 90 -5.47 -7.50 4.70
CA HIS A 90 -5.51 -8.92 5.08
C HIS A 90 -4.16 -9.64 4.98
N GLY A 91 -3.10 -8.97 4.54
CA GLY A 91 -1.78 -9.58 4.40
C GLY A 91 -1.74 -10.68 3.35
N THR A 92 -2.05 -10.35 2.12
CA THR A 92 -2.14 -11.30 1.02
C THR A 92 -1.23 -11.01 -0.16
N LEU A 93 -0.54 -9.88 -0.17
CA LEU A 93 0.39 -9.54 -1.24
C LEU A 93 1.72 -10.29 -1.09
N ARG A 94 2.22 -10.79 -2.21
CA ARG A 94 3.61 -11.27 -2.30
C ARG A 94 4.45 -10.26 -3.07
N TRP A 95 5.68 -10.15 -2.63
CA TRP A 95 6.63 -9.20 -3.17
C TRP A 95 7.76 -9.89 -3.91
N PRO A 96 8.20 -9.38 -5.08
CA PRO A 96 9.33 -9.94 -5.81
C PRO A 96 10.64 -9.81 -5.02
N ASP A 97 11.63 -10.65 -5.34
CA ASP A 97 12.91 -10.65 -4.62
C ASP A 97 13.74 -9.36 -4.78
N SER A 98 13.53 -8.64 -5.88
CA SER A 98 14.16 -7.34 -6.16
C SER A 98 13.35 -6.17 -5.65
N ASP A 99 12.86 -6.25 -4.43
CA ASP A 99 11.88 -5.30 -3.93
C ASP A 99 12.48 -3.96 -3.44
N THR A 100 11.61 -2.96 -3.34
CA THR A 100 11.94 -1.60 -2.94
C THR A 100 12.18 -1.53 -1.43
N PRO A 101 13.38 -1.14 -0.96
CA PRO A 101 13.69 -1.13 0.47
C PRO A 101 12.79 -0.20 1.30
N SER A 102 12.26 0.85 0.68
CA SER A 102 11.39 1.86 1.33
C SER A 102 9.91 1.48 1.32
N ARG A 103 9.54 0.25 1.00
CA ARG A 103 8.13 -0.19 1.06
C ARG A 103 7.66 -0.37 2.49
N VAL A 104 6.44 0.08 2.75
CA VAL A 104 5.72 -0.13 4.02
C VAL A 104 4.36 -0.77 3.73
N CYS A 105 4.13 -1.96 4.27
CA CYS A 105 2.83 -2.60 4.18
C CYS A 105 1.95 -2.19 5.36
N LEU A 106 0.76 -1.64 5.07
CA LEU A 106 -0.27 -1.41 6.07
C LEU A 106 -1.18 -2.63 6.15
N VAL A 107 -1.20 -3.28 7.29
CA VAL A 107 -2.04 -4.46 7.53
C VAL A 107 -2.95 -4.24 8.74
N SER A 108 -4.03 -4.98 8.83
CA SER A 108 -4.88 -4.97 10.02
C SER A 108 -4.37 -5.96 11.08
N GLU A 109 -4.87 -5.82 12.30
CA GLU A 109 -4.63 -6.79 13.37
C GLU A 109 -5.22 -8.18 13.08
N ASP A 110 -6.16 -8.27 12.12
CA ASP A 110 -6.75 -9.53 11.68
C ASP A 110 -5.89 -10.28 10.65
N ALA A 111 -4.83 -9.63 10.13
CA ALA A 111 -3.88 -10.29 9.22
C ALA A 111 -3.13 -11.43 9.93
N PRO A 112 -2.75 -12.50 9.21
CA PRO A 112 -1.98 -13.59 9.81
C PRO A 112 -0.62 -13.12 10.34
N LYS A 113 -0.24 -13.59 11.53
CA LYS A 113 1.11 -13.36 12.07
C LYS A 113 2.22 -13.83 11.12
N GLU A 114 2.00 -14.94 10.46
CA GLU A 114 2.92 -15.51 9.47
C GLU A 114 3.22 -14.54 8.32
N TYR A 115 2.26 -13.68 7.96
CA TYR A 115 2.51 -12.63 6.96
C TYR A 115 3.51 -11.57 7.47
N LEU A 116 3.45 -11.21 8.74
CA LEU A 116 4.43 -10.30 9.33
C LEU A 116 5.83 -10.91 9.38
N ASP A 117 5.93 -12.21 9.68
CA ASP A 117 7.19 -12.94 9.66
C ASP A 117 7.76 -13.03 8.23
N TYR A 118 6.89 -13.25 7.24
CA TYR A 118 7.25 -13.16 5.82
C TYR A 118 7.82 -11.78 5.46
N LEU A 119 7.16 -10.69 5.85
CA LEU A 119 7.63 -9.32 5.58
C LEU A 119 8.98 -9.04 6.26
N ARG A 120 9.14 -9.47 7.53
CA ARG A 120 10.42 -9.35 8.25
C ARG A 120 11.54 -10.11 7.56
N GLY A 121 11.29 -11.35 7.14
CA GLY A 121 12.25 -12.17 6.42
C GLY A 121 12.70 -11.56 5.09
N ARG A 122 11.86 -10.72 4.49
CA ARG A 122 12.19 -9.99 3.27
C ARG A 122 12.79 -8.59 3.50
N GLY A 123 12.91 -8.16 4.74
CA GLY A 123 13.34 -6.79 5.05
C GLY A 123 12.34 -5.72 4.60
N THR A 124 11.05 -6.05 4.57
CA THR A 124 9.98 -5.13 4.21
C THR A 124 9.34 -4.55 5.47
N SER A 125 9.26 -3.23 5.56
CA SER A 125 8.62 -2.54 6.69
C SER A 125 7.12 -2.77 6.72
N TYR A 126 6.52 -2.76 7.91
CA TYR A 126 5.08 -2.82 8.04
C TYR A 126 4.55 -2.05 9.26
N ILE A 127 3.28 -1.73 9.19
CA ILE A 127 2.47 -1.23 10.30
C ILE A 127 1.22 -2.09 10.37
N ALA A 128 1.09 -2.86 11.45
CA ALA A 128 -0.14 -3.55 11.80
C ALA A 128 -0.90 -2.68 12.79
N ALA A 129 -2.05 -2.15 12.39
CA ALA A 129 -2.81 -1.24 13.23
C ALA A 129 -4.30 -1.37 12.97
N ALA A 130 -5.07 -1.40 14.04
CA ALA A 130 -6.53 -1.45 14.07
C ALA A 130 -7.16 -2.61 13.26
N ARG A 131 -8.36 -3.01 13.63
CA ARG A 131 -9.13 -4.04 12.91
C ARG A 131 -9.53 -3.64 11.50
N ARG A 132 -9.50 -2.34 11.19
CA ARG A 132 -9.72 -1.78 9.84
C ARG A 132 -8.78 -0.61 9.62
N ILE A 133 -8.03 -0.65 8.57
CA ILE A 133 -7.10 0.42 8.18
C ILE A 133 -7.86 1.70 7.81
N LEU A 134 -9.10 1.58 7.35
CA LEU A 134 -10.00 2.69 7.07
C LEU A 134 -11.40 2.37 7.63
N PRO A 135 -11.80 2.94 8.76
CA PRO A 135 -13.21 3.14 8.98
C PRO A 135 -13.65 4.21 7.96
N LEU A 136 -14.28 3.79 6.89
CA LEU A 136 -15.15 4.71 6.17
C LEU A 136 -16.17 5.17 7.21
N ALA A 137 -16.00 6.37 7.74
CA ALA A 137 -17.04 7.03 8.48
C ALA A 137 -18.25 7.08 7.55
N ARG A 138 -19.19 6.17 7.75
CA ARG A 138 -20.56 6.41 7.30
C ARG A 138 -21.07 7.45 8.27
N GLU A 139 -21.04 8.70 7.84
CA GLU A 139 -21.88 9.71 8.44
C GLU A 139 -23.32 9.27 8.18
N GLU A 140 -24.03 8.99 9.26
CA GLU A 140 -25.49 8.85 9.25
C GLU A 140 -26.14 10.22 9.04
#